data_e11e63a5cb1ca4032d2d96a871fb8903
#
_entry.id   e11e63a5cb1ca4032d2d96a871fb8903
#
_cell.length_a   1.000
_cell.length_b   1.000
_cell.length_c   1.000
_cell.angle_alpha   90.00
_cell.angle_beta   90.00
_cell.angle_gamma   90.00
#
_symmetry.space_group_name_H-M   'P 1'
#
loop_
_entity.id
_entity.type
_entity.pdbx_description
1 polymer ?
#
loop_
_entity_poly.entity_id
_entity_poly.type
_entity_poly.pdbx_seq_one_letter_code
_entity_poly.pdbx_strand_id
1 'polypeptide(L)'
;MEFKPNHLVQDEHSLVQRENHPCNGFIKFVTSHPYIAVAILCLASTVITTSTSFGSLLPIFAIVPMLVVLFAGVPVGIYFSSKNTTDGDSRKKMALFMSVASFAGAIGLFLIILMKGSTAFHILNYGLLVSALVLIYLACTDRLTDKAFVVVIFALGFVLRLAYVLYADISVRQHDVGNFDMEIGHCGYIRYFYENFNLPDFDVRNYWQFYHPPFHHIIAALWMRLQTFLGIDYYAAGENVQILTLFYSSICMVLSYKIFRQLGLKGRGLVCAVAIVAFCPTFYIMAGSVNNDILSIAFMLVAFLNTLYWYKNPTFPRIMAISLCVGLGMMTKLSVWMVAPAIAFVFLYVFFKNLKDFKKYLVQFLCFGVVCAPLALWWQVRNLLKFGVPLTYVPALSITSDQYIGNLPYAKRLFDFGLNQYANVGDQFVTYGASYNEYNPLVALFKTSMFDELINTNNYPKIAGFNIILFWSAVIIGIFGFAAMIYAFCKRKNSALNNVHKIFIALIYAVFFVSYYIFCFQFPFVCTENIRYAVPLIILGAFFTGLAVQYLGKASDKKYKSVARGAIYTLVTVFSVS
;
A
#
# COMPACT_ATOMS: atom_id res chain seq x y z
N MET A 1 -12.98 -56.84 2.53
CA MET A 1 -13.84 -55.69 2.91
C MET A 1 -13.57 -54.58 1.92
N GLU A 2 -14.49 -54.47 0.95
CA GLU A 2 -14.39 -53.50 -0.16
C GLU A 2 -14.78 -52.11 0.32
N PHE A 3 -13.93 -51.12 0.12
CA PHE A 3 -14.26 -49.71 0.27
C PHE A 3 -14.86 -49.19 -1.04
N LYS A 4 -16.14 -48.86 -1.03
CA LYS A 4 -16.85 -48.16 -2.11
C LYS A 4 -16.47 -46.66 -2.11
N PRO A 5 -16.04 -46.09 -3.26
CA PRO A 5 -15.89 -44.64 -3.42
C PRO A 5 -17.15 -44.06 -4.09
N ASN A 6 -18.08 -43.56 -3.34
CA ASN A 6 -19.21 -42.82 -3.91
C ASN A 6 -19.63 -41.71 -2.92
N HIS A 7 -19.03 -40.54 -2.99
CA HIS A 7 -19.60 -39.25 -2.51
C HIS A 7 -18.82 -37.99 -2.97
N LEU A 8 -17.90 -38.08 -3.97
CA LEU A 8 -17.13 -36.89 -4.40
C LEU A 8 -17.47 -36.38 -5.82
N VAL A 9 -18.46 -36.97 -6.52
CA VAL A 9 -18.77 -36.58 -7.91
C VAL A 9 -19.97 -35.63 -8.02
N GLN A 10 -20.76 -35.44 -6.99
CA GLN A 10 -21.95 -34.54 -7.06
C GLN A 10 -21.65 -33.05 -6.83
N ASP A 11 -20.52 -32.67 -6.25
CA ASP A 11 -20.18 -31.27 -5.99
C ASP A 11 -19.55 -30.53 -7.18
N GLU A 12 -18.95 -31.24 -8.16
CA GLU A 12 -18.35 -30.58 -9.32
C GLU A 12 -19.39 -30.11 -10.36
N HIS A 13 -20.52 -30.79 -10.52
CA HIS A 13 -21.56 -30.36 -11.46
C HIS A 13 -22.38 -29.15 -10.97
N SER A 14 -22.45 -28.91 -9.66
CA SER A 14 -23.09 -27.72 -9.10
C SER A 14 -22.23 -26.46 -9.18
N LEU A 15 -20.91 -26.61 -9.31
CA LEU A 15 -19.94 -25.52 -9.46
C LEU A 15 -19.87 -25.01 -10.90
N VAL A 16 -20.06 -25.86 -11.91
CA VAL A 16 -19.97 -25.50 -13.33
C VAL A 16 -21.18 -24.67 -13.80
N GLN A 17 -22.36 -24.82 -13.22
CA GLN A 17 -23.55 -24.03 -13.58
C GLN A 17 -23.57 -22.61 -12.97
N ARG A 18 -22.69 -22.29 -12.00
CA ARG A 18 -22.60 -20.94 -11.39
C ARG A 18 -21.71 -19.96 -12.17
N GLU A 19 -21.06 -20.38 -13.25
CA GLU A 19 -20.01 -19.58 -13.93
C GLU A 19 -20.49 -18.54 -14.97
N ASN A 20 -21.76 -18.49 -15.34
CA ASN A 20 -22.22 -17.68 -16.49
C ASN A 20 -23.04 -16.42 -16.16
N HIS A 21 -22.75 -15.72 -15.05
CA HIS A 21 -23.36 -14.40 -14.79
C HIS A 21 -22.38 -13.25 -15.13
N PRO A 22 -22.84 -12.13 -15.73
CA PRO A 22 -21.99 -11.00 -16.11
C PRO A 22 -21.20 -10.39 -14.94
N CYS A 23 -21.74 -10.40 -13.72
CA CYS A 23 -20.99 -10.00 -12.53
C CYS A 23 -19.80 -10.92 -12.20
N ASN A 24 -19.86 -12.21 -12.56
CA ASN A 24 -18.73 -13.12 -12.40
C ASN A 24 -17.61 -12.82 -13.40
N GLY A 25 -17.93 -12.33 -14.59
CA GLY A 25 -16.96 -11.94 -15.62
C GLY A 25 -16.07 -10.78 -15.17
N PHE A 26 -16.64 -9.72 -14.59
CA PHE A 26 -15.89 -8.57 -14.10
C PHE A 26 -15.00 -8.93 -12.90
N ILE A 27 -15.55 -9.62 -11.90
CA ILE A 27 -14.75 -10.08 -10.75
C ILE A 27 -13.65 -11.03 -11.21
N LYS A 28 -13.94 -11.92 -12.16
CA LYS A 28 -12.94 -12.83 -12.74
C LYS A 28 -11.84 -12.05 -13.48
N PHE A 29 -12.19 -11.04 -14.28
CA PHE A 29 -11.22 -10.18 -14.95
C PHE A 29 -10.32 -9.45 -13.95
N VAL A 30 -10.88 -8.74 -12.97
CA VAL A 30 -10.12 -7.97 -11.97
C VAL A 30 -9.19 -8.88 -11.16
N THR A 31 -9.68 -10.07 -10.76
CA THR A 31 -8.86 -11.01 -9.97
C THR A 31 -7.79 -11.72 -10.81
N SER A 32 -8.01 -11.92 -12.11
CA SER A 32 -7.05 -12.55 -13.03
C SER A 32 -5.99 -11.56 -13.52
N HIS A 33 -6.40 -10.29 -13.74
CA HIS A 33 -5.54 -9.24 -14.32
C HIS A 33 -5.50 -7.98 -13.42
N PRO A 34 -5.14 -8.09 -12.13
CA PRO A 34 -5.27 -6.98 -11.19
C PRO A 34 -4.39 -5.78 -11.54
N TYR A 35 -3.23 -5.98 -12.14
CA TYR A 35 -2.35 -4.87 -12.57
C TYR A 35 -2.93 -4.07 -13.73
N ILE A 36 -3.58 -4.77 -14.70
CA ILE A 36 -4.27 -4.12 -15.83
C ILE A 36 -5.48 -3.35 -15.30
N ALA A 37 -6.24 -3.91 -14.38
CA ALA A 37 -7.38 -3.23 -13.77
C ALA A 37 -6.94 -1.94 -13.05
N VAL A 38 -5.85 -1.97 -12.28
CA VAL A 38 -5.29 -0.78 -11.63
C VAL A 38 -4.81 0.24 -12.66
N ALA A 39 -4.12 -0.19 -13.72
CA ALA A 39 -3.66 0.72 -14.79
C ALA A 39 -4.84 1.43 -15.49
N ILE A 40 -5.90 0.71 -15.81
CA ILE A 40 -7.12 1.29 -16.41
C ILE A 40 -7.75 2.32 -15.46
N LEU A 41 -7.85 2.01 -14.17
CA LEU A 41 -8.40 2.94 -13.18
C LEU A 41 -7.54 4.21 -13.06
N CYS A 42 -6.22 4.07 -13.05
CA CYS A 42 -5.31 5.22 -13.01
C CYS A 42 -5.39 6.06 -14.28
N LEU A 43 -5.44 5.45 -15.46
CA LEU A 43 -5.62 6.18 -16.73
C LEU A 43 -6.98 6.91 -16.77
N ALA A 44 -8.05 6.28 -16.30
CA ALA A 44 -9.35 6.94 -16.17
C ALA A 44 -9.30 8.12 -15.18
N SER A 45 -8.52 7.99 -14.09
CA SER A 45 -8.35 9.06 -13.11
C SER A 45 -7.61 10.27 -13.67
N THR A 46 -6.77 10.10 -14.71
CA THR A 46 -6.10 11.23 -15.39
C THR A 46 -7.11 12.23 -15.95
N VAL A 47 -8.28 11.76 -16.42
CA VAL A 47 -9.36 12.64 -16.90
C VAL A 47 -9.90 13.51 -15.76
N ILE A 48 -9.97 12.98 -14.56
CA ILE A 48 -10.46 13.70 -13.37
C ILE A 48 -9.45 14.76 -12.95
N THR A 49 -8.17 14.41 -12.93
CA THR A 49 -7.11 15.31 -12.46
C THR A 49 -6.78 16.43 -13.46
N THR A 50 -6.96 16.19 -14.77
CA THR A 50 -6.71 17.19 -15.81
C THR A 50 -7.89 18.12 -16.06
N SER A 51 -9.11 17.73 -15.70
CA SER A 51 -10.31 18.51 -15.99
C SER A 51 -10.64 19.46 -14.83
N THR A 52 -10.34 20.74 -15.00
CA THR A 52 -10.80 21.80 -14.06
C THR A 52 -12.32 21.88 -13.97
N SER A 53 -13.04 21.45 -15.03
CA SER A 53 -14.50 21.43 -15.11
C SER A 53 -15.11 20.14 -14.55
N PHE A 54 -14.34 19.12 -14.21
CA PHE A 54 -14.87 17.84 -13.76
C PHE A 54 -15.73 17.98 -12.49
N GLY A 55 -15.35 18.86 -11.57
CA GLY A 55 -16.14 19.15 -10.38
C GLY A 55 -17.57 19.61 -10.69
N SER A 56 -17.78 20.36 -11.77
CA SER A 56 -19.11 20.78 -12.24
C SER A 56 -19.90 19.65 -12.92
N LEU A 57 -19.23 18.65 -13.48
CA LEU A 57 -19.84 17.48 -14.10
C LEU A 57 -20.17 16.35 -13.13
N LEU A 58 -19.54 16.33 -11.94
CA LEU A 58 -19.79 15.32 -10.91
C LEU A 58 -21.28 15.10 -10.60
N PRO A 59 -22.12 16.14 -10.45
CA PRO A 59 -23.55 15.95 -10.23
C PRO A 59 -24.23 15.14 -11.34
N ILE A 60 -23.86 15.38 -12.59
CA ILE A 60 -24.42 14.66 -13.76
C ILE A 60 -24.02 13.18 -13.69
N PHE A 61 -22.75 12.87 -13.44
CA PHE A 61 -22.28 11.50 -13.30
C PHE A 61 -22.88 10.75 -12.09
N ALA A 62 -23.33 11.47 -11.06
CA ALA A 62 -23.99 10.87 -9.92
C ALA A 62 -25.49 10.64 -10.15
N ILE A 63 -26.15 11.46 -10.99
CA ILE A 63 -27.57 11.28 -11.32
C ILE A 63 -27.82 9.93 -12.01
N VAL A 64 -26.96 9.52 -12.94
CA VAL A 64 -27.11 8.25 -13.65
C VAL A 64 -27.07 7.05 -12.71
N PRO A 65 -26.04 6.85 -11.84
CA PRO A 65 -26.06 5.80 -10.83
C PRO A 65 -27.26 5.88 -9.88
N MET A 66 -27.69 7.07 -9.50
CA MET A 66 -28.86 7.27 -8.65
C MET A 66 -30.13 6.75 -9.32
N LEU A 67 -30.35 7.08 -10.59
CA LEU A 67 -31.49 6.57 -11.37
C LEU A 67 -31.43 5.05 -11.53
N VAL A 68 -30.23 4.51 -11.83
CA VAL A 68 -30.02 3.06 -11.92
C VAL A 68 -30.34 2.37 -10.58
N VAL A 69 -29.90 2.94 -9.46
CA VAL A 69 -30.19 2.39 -8.11
C VAL A 69 -31.69 2.43 -7.84
N LEU A 70 -32.38 3.53 -8.17
CA LEU A 70 -33.83 3.67 -7.97
C LEU A 70 -34.65 2.74 -8.87
N PHE A 71 -34.36 2.72 -10.16
CA PHE A 71 -35.23 2.04 -11.13
C PHE A 71 -34.85 0.58 -11.39
N ALA A 72 -33.58 0.22 -11.23
CA ALA A 72 -33.10 -1.15 -11.42
C ALA A 72 -32.87 -1.92 -10.11
N GLY A 73 -32.55 -1.24 -9.02
CA GLY A 73 -32.23 -1.89 -7.73
C GLY A 73 -33.39 -2.70 -7.16
N VAL A 74 -34.60 -2.18 -7.25
CA VAL A 74 -35.81 -2.88 -6.76
C VAL A 74 -36.13 -4.13 -7.61
N PRO A 75 -36.28 -4.04 -8.96
CA PRO A 75 -36.50 -5.22 -9.79
C PRO A 75 -35.39 -6.26 -9.68
N VAL A 76 -34.13 -5.82 -9.63
CA VAL A 76 -32.98 -6.71 -9.47
C VAL A 76 -33.00 -7.39 -8.11
N GLY A 77 -33.33 -6.68 -7.04
CA GLY A 77 -33.48 -7.25 -5.70
C GLY A 77 -34.57 -8.32 -5.66
N ILE A 78 -35.74 -8.04 -6.26
CA ILE A 78 -36.85 -8.99 -6.36
C ILE A 78 -36.44 -10.23 -7.16
N TYR A 79 -35.82 -10.04 -8.32
CA TYR A 79 -35.36 -11.15 -9.18
C TYR A 79 -34.38 -12.08 -8.46
N PHE A 80 -33.39 -11.53 -7.79
CA PHE A 80 -32.39 -12.34 -7.09
C PHE A 80 -32.93 -12.99 -5.82
N SER A 81 -33.82 -12.32 -5.08
CA SER A 81 -34.45 -12.93 -3.91
C SER A 81 -35.37 -14.10 -4.30
N SER A 82 -36.02 -14.02 -5.47
CA SER A 82 -36.89 -15.09 -5.99
C SER A 82 -36.14 -16.38 -6.35
N LYS A 83 -34.84 -16.30 -6.62
CA LYS A 83 -34.06 -17.44 -7.11
C LYS A 83 -33.40 -18.29 -6.01
N ASN A 84 -33.24 -17.75 -4.82
CA ASN A 84 -32.40 -18.35 -3.76
C ASN A 84 -33.17 -18.83 -2.53
N THR A 85 -34.47 -18.58 -2.42
CA THR A 85 -35.27 -18.98 -1.24
C THR A 85 -36.51 -19.74 -1.67
N THR A 86 -36.77 -20.84 -1.00
CA THR A 86 -38.02 -21.65 -1.14
C THR A 86 -39.19 -21.08 -0.35
N ASP A 87 -38.90 -20.17 0.60
CA ASP A 87 -39.90 -19.58 1.48
C ASP A 87 -40.35 -18.18 1.00
N GLY A 88 -41.65 -18.00 0.80
CA GLY A 88 -42.28 -16.79 0.30
C GLY A 88 -42.15 -15.59 1.25
N ASP A 89 -42.05 -15.79 2.56
CA ASP A 89 -41.90 -14.71 3.53
C ASP A 89 -40.50 -14.13 3.54
N SER A 90 -39.47 -14.97 3.42
CA SER A 90 -38.09 -14.56 3.27
C SER A 90 -37.87 -13.75 1.99
N ARG A 91 -38.55 -14.10 0.90
CA ARG A 91 -38.51 -13.32 -0.38
C ARG A 91 -39.09 -11.92 -0.20
N LYS A 92 -40.21 -11.76 0.47
CA LYS A 92 -40.84 -10.45 0.72
C LYS A 92 -39.94 -9.56 1.58
N LYS A 93 -39.34 -10.10 2.64
CA LYS A 93 -38.42 -9.39 3.54
C LYS A 93 -37.17 -8.94 2.77
N MET A 94 -36.60 -9.80 1.92
CA MET A 94 -35.43 -9.46 1.09
C MET A 94 -35.76 -8.37 0.07
N ALA A 95 -36.90 -8.49 -0.64
CA ALA A 95 -37.33 -7.48 -1.62
C ALA A 95 -37.58 -6.12 -0.95
N LEU A 96 -38.20 -6.10 0.22
CA LEU A 96 -38.41 -4.89 1.02
C LEU A 96 -37.07 -4.27 1.44
N PHE A 97 -36.15 -5.08 1.97
CA PHE A 97 -34.83 -4.61 2.39
C PHE A 97 -34.02 -4.01 1.22
N MET A 98 -33.99 -4.68 0.06
CA MET A 98 -33.32 -4.20 -1.13
C MET A 98 -33.93 -2.90 -1.67
N SER A 99 -35.26 -2.77 -1.60
CA SER A 99 -35.99 -1.56 -1.99
C SER A 99 -35.63 -0.38 -1.06
N VAL A 100 -35.62 -0.61 0.25
CA VAL A 100 -35.25 0.39 1.26
C VAL A 100 -33.79 0.80 1.09
N ALA A 101 -32.87 -0.16 0.92
CA ALA A 101 -31.46 0.11 0.68
C ALA A 101 -31.21 0.91 -0.61
N SER A 102 -31.91 0.57 -1.70
CA SER A 102 -31.84 1.31 -2.97
C SER A 102 -32.34 2.75 -2.82
N PHE A 103 -33.46 2.94 -2.14
CA PHE A 103 -34.03 4.26 -1.88
C PHE A 103 -33.13 5.10 -0.97
N ALA A 104 -32.64 4.52 0.13
CA ALA A 104 -31.68 5.19 1.01
C ALA A 104 -30.38 5.55 0.29
N GLY A 105 -29.90 4.65 -0.59
CA GLY A 105 -28.73 4.89 -1.44
C GLY A 105 -28.92 6.06 -2.41
N ALA A 106 -30.10 6.15 -3.04
CA ALA A 106 -30.43 7.25 -3.94
C ALA A 106 -30.53 8.58 -3.19
N ILE A 107 -31.15 8.59 -2.00
CA ILE A 107 -31.18 9.77 -1.13
C ILE A 107 -29.76 10.18 -0.73
N GLY A 108 -28.93 9.21 -0.34
CA GLY A 108 -27.53 9.46 0.02
C GLY A 108 -26.73 10.10 -1.12
N LEU A 109 -26.86 9.57 -2.35
CA LEU A 109 -26.25 10.15 -3.55
C LEU A 109 -26.74 11.58 -3.80
N PHE A 110 -28.05 11.80 -3.68
CA PHE A 110 -28.64 13.14 -3.85
C PHE A 110 -28.11 14.13 -2.80
N LEU A 111 -28.03 13.72 -1.54
CA LEU A 111 -27.49 14.55 -0.48
C LEU A 111 -26.01 14.91 -0.73
N ILE A 112 -25.18 13.95 -1.19
CA ILE A 112 -23.78 14.20 -1.53
C ILE A 112 -23.66 15.24 -2.65
N ILE A 113 -24.57 15.19 -3.66
CA ILE A 113 -24.61 16.19 -4.74
C ILE A 113 -24.90 17.60 -4.20
N LEU A 114 -25.79 17.72 -3.21
CA LEU A 114 -26.17 18.99 -2.61
C LEU A 114 -25.11 19.54 -1.63
N MET A 115 -24.20 18.70 -1.16
CA MET A 115 -23.15 19.14 -0.23
C MET A 115 -22.10 19.95 -0.98
N LYS A 116 -21.75 21.12 -0.41
CA LYS A 116 -20.58 21.88 -0.87
C LYS A 116 -19.30 21.17 -0.43
N GLY A 117 -18.43 20.86 -1.39
CA GLY A 117 -17.18 20.17 -1.11
C GLY A 117 -16.23 20.18 -2.31
N SER A 118 -14.97 19.79 -2.07
CA SER A 118 -13.98 19.59 -3.13
C SER A 118 -14.27 18.32 -3.94
N THR A 119 -13.62 18.20 -5.10
CA THR A 119 -13.69 16.97 -5.91
C THR A 119 -13.24 15.74 -5.11
N ALA A 120 -12.20 15.89 -4.28
CA ALA A 120 -11.74 14.84 -3.38
C ALA A 120 -12.84 14.38 -2.40
N PHE A 121 -13.56 15.33 -1.80
CA PHE A 121 -14.68 15.04 -0.89
C PHE A 121 -15.80 14.26 -1.60
N HIS A 122 -16.18 14.66 -2.80
CA HIS A 122 -17.22 13.98 -3.56
C HIS A 122 -16.81 12.57 -3.97
N ILE A 123 -15.60 12.38 -4.52
CA ILE A 123 -15.07 11.07 -4.92
C ILE A 123 -15.05 10.11 -3.71
N LEU A 124 -14.58 10.57 -2.57
CA LEU A 124 -14.55 9.76 -1.34
C LEU A 124 -15.96 9.32 -0.92
N ASN A 125 -16.89 10.26 -0.81
CA ASN A 125 -18.25 9.97 -0.35
C ASN A 125 -19.02 9.07 -1.33
N TYR A 126 -18.86 9.27 -2.66
CA TYR A 126 -19.43 8.37 -3.67
C TYR A 126 -18.83 6.98 -3.56
N GLY A 127 -17.51 6.86 -3.42
CA GLY A 127 -16.83 5.58 -3.27
C GLY A 127 -17.29 4.82 -2.04
N LEU A 128 -17.43 5.50 -0.90
CA LEU A 128 -17.95 4.93 0.34
C LEU A 128 -19.39 4.43 0.19
N LEU A 129 -20.27 5.27 -0.36
CA LEU A 129 -21.69 4.94 -0.54
C LEU A 129 -21.87 3.76 -1.51
N VAL A 130 -21.21 3.81 -2.68
CA VAL A 130 -21.28 2.72 -3.67
C VAL A 130 -20.74 1.42 -3.08
N SER A 131 -19.64 1.48 -2.34
CA SER A 131 -19.07 0.28 -1.69
C SER A 131 -19.99 -0.29 -0.61
N ALA A 132 -20.65 0.56 0.18
CA ALA A 132 -21.64 0.13 1.14
C ALA A 132 -22.85 -0.56 0.46
N LEU A 133 -23.37 0.03 -0.61
CA LEU A 133 -24.47 -0.57 -1.38
C LEU A 133 -24.08 -1.92 -2.00
N VAL A 134 -22.85 -2.02 -2.55
CA VAL A 134 -22.32 -3.28 -3.09
C VAL A 134 -22.18 -4.34 -2.00
N LEU A 135 -21.65 -3.98 -0.82
CA LEU A 135 -21.55 -4.91 0.32
C LEU A 135 -22.91 -5.38 0.80
N ILE A 136 -23.90 -4.47 0.92
CA ILE A 136 -25.27 -4.80 1.29
C ILE A 136 -25.88 -5.76 0.24
N TYR A 137 -25.74 -5.44 -1.05
CA TYR A 137 -26.23 -6.30 -2.12
C TYR A 137 -25.61 -7.71 -2.07
N LEU A 138 -24.27 -7.78 -1.93
CA LEU A 138 -23.56 -9.06 -1.85
C LEU A 138 -23.97 -9.86 -0.60
N ALA A 139 -24.20 -9.20 0.54
CA ALA A 139 -24.66 -9.84 1.77
C ALA A 139 -26.09 -10.37 1.62
N CYS A 140 -27.00 -9.57 1.07
CA CYS A 140 -28.41 -9.94 0.87
C CYS A 140 -28.61 -11.06 -0.15
N THR A 141 -27.67 -11.23 -1.08
CA THR A 141 -27.71 -12.26 -2.13
C THR A 141 -26.86 -13.50 -1.79
N ASP A 142 -26.35 -13.62 -0.55
CA ASP A 142 -25.43 -14.69 -0.11
C ASP A 142 -24.18 -14.83 -0.98
N ARG A 143 -23.76 -13.74 -1.63
CA ARG A 143 -22.57 -13.66 -2.52
C ARG A 143 -21.37 -12.99 -1.86
N LEU A 144 -21.48 -12.61 -0.60
CA LEU A 144 -20.39 -11.98 0.14
C LEU A 144 -19.31 -13.00 0.50
N THR A 145 -18.53 -13.39 -0.50
CA THR A 145 -17.37 -14.26 -0.33
C THR A 145 -16.15 -13.46 0.16
N ASP A 146 -15.17 -14.12 0.77
CA ASP A 146 -13.91 -13.47 1.16
C ASP A 146 -13.20 -12.80 -0.05
N LYS A 147 -13.33 -13.37 -1.27
CA LYS A 147 -12.79 -12.76 -2.49
C LYS A 147 -13.52 -11.48 -2.86
N ALA A 148 -14.84 -11.49 -2.82
CA ALA A 148 -15.66 -10.31 -3.11
C ALA A 148 -15.38 -9.21 -2.09
N PHE A 149 -15.25 -9.55 -0.81
CA PHE A 149 -14.90 -8.60 0.23
C PHE A 149 -13.52 -7.96 0.01
N VAL A 150 -12.52 -8.74 -0.37
CA VAL A 150 -11.18 -8.23 -0.75
C VAL A 150 -11.25 -7.29 -1.95
N VAL A 151 -12.07 -7.58 -2.96
CA VAL A 151 -12.24 -6.67 -4.12
C VAL A 151 -12.84 -5.33 -3.70
N VAL A 152 -13.84 -5.33 -2.81
CA VAL A 152 -14.41 -4.09 -2.27
C VAL A 152 -13.38 -3.31 -1.45
N ILE A 153 -12.56 -3.99 -0.63
CA ILE A 153 -11.45 -3.34 0.10
C ILE A 153 -10.45 -2.71 -0.87
N PHE A 154 -10.12 -3.37 -1.97
CA PHE A 154 -9.24 -2.79 -2.99
C PHE A 154 -9.86 -1.58 -3.68
N ALA A 155 -11.15 -1.62 -4.00
CA ALA A 155 -11.85 -0.49 -4.58
C ALA A 155 -11.86 0.71 -3.63
N LEU A 156 -12.20 0.51 -2.35
CA LEU A 156 -12.14 1.56 -1.33
C LEU A 156 -10.72 2.07 -1.10
N GLY A 157 -9.75 1.18 -1.02
CA GLY A 157 -8.34 1.56 -0.88
C GLY A 157 -7.84 2.40 -2.07
N PHE A 158 -8.31 2.11 -3.29
CA PHE A 158 -8.04 2.93 -4.47
C PHE A 158 -8.72 4.30 -4.39
N VAL A 159 -10.01 4.32 -4.00
CA VAL A 159 -10.77 5.58 -3.81
C VAL A 159 -10.11 6.50 -2.79
N LEU A 160 -9.66 5.97 -1.67
CA LEU A 160 -8.92 6.75 -0.67
C LEU A 160 -7.64 7.36 -1.23
N ARG A 161 -6.86 6.59 -2.00
CA ARG A 161 -5.64 7.07 -2.66
C ARG A 161 -5.93 8.16 -3.68
N LEU A 162 -6.95 7.95 -4.51
CA LEU A 162 -7.37 8.94 -5.50
C LEU A 162 -7.90 10.21 -4.82
N ALA A 163 -8.70 10.08 -3.77
CA ALA A 163 -9.19 11.23 -3.02
C ALA A 163 -8.05 12.02 -2.40
N TYR A 164 -7.00 11.35 -1.89
CA TYR A 164 -5.83 12.02 -1.35
C TYR A 164 -5.01 12.73 -2.45
N VAL A 165 -4.81 12.10 -3.61
CA VAL A 165 -4.18 12.73 -4.79
C VAL A 165 -4.93 14.00 -5.19
N LEU A 166 -6.26 13.98 -5.23
CA LEU A 166 -7.09 15.15 -5.55
C LEU A 166 -7.11 16.22 -4.44
N TYR A 167 -6.71 15.86 -3.22
CA TYR A 167 -6.61 16.76 -2.08
C TYR A 167 -5.23 17.40 -1.93
N ALA A 168 -4.18 16.67 -2.26
CA ALA A 168 -2.79 17.07 -2.09
C ALA A 168 -2.24 17.64 -3.40
N ASP A 169 -2.06 18.96 -3.44
CA ASP A 169 -1.26 19.62 -4.46
C ASP A 169 0.22 19.18 -4.35
N ILE A 170 0.94 19.11 -5.48
CA ILE A 170 2.35 18.70 -5.51
C ILE A 170 3.27 19.58 -4.68
N SER A 171 2.91 20.84 -4.48
CA SER A 171 3.67 21.81 -3.68
C SER A 171 3.31 21.80 -2.20
N VAL A 172 2.29 21.05 -1.79
CA VAL A 172 1.74 21.07 -0.43
C VAL A 172 1.75 19.67 0.18
N ARG A 173 2.22 19.54 1.43
CA ARG A 173 2.24 18.29 2.20
C ARG A 173 3.04 17.17 1.56
N GLN A 174 4.16 17.50 0.93
CA GLN A 174 5.03 16.52 0.30
C GLN A 174 6.48 16.68 0.76
N HIS A 175 7.21 15.56 0.81
CA HIS A 175 8.61 15.54 1.21
C HIS A 175 9.53 15.82 0.05
N ASP A 176 10.42 16.78 0.22
CA ASP A 176 11.59 16.99 -0.63
C ASP A 176 11.25 17.28 -2.11
N VAL A 177 10.03 17.75 -2.37
CA VAL A 177 9.49 17.82 -3.73
C VAL A 177 9.88 19.11 -4.45
N GLY A 178 9.86 20.25 -3.77
CA GLY A 178 9.95 21.55 -4.45
C GLY A 178 8.70 21.81 -5.30
N ASN A 179 8.87 22.55 -6.40
CA ASN A 179 7.84 22.71 -7.43
C ASN A 179 8.46 22.68 -8.82
N PHE A 180 7.64 22.66 -9.87
CA PHE A 180 8.13 22.59 -11.25
C PHE A 180 8.73 23.90 -11.78
N ASP A 181 8.69 25.00 -11.04
CA ASP A 181 9.37 26.26 -11.36
C ASP A 181 10.79 26.32 -10.78
N MET A 182 11.09 25.46 -9.79
CA MET A 182 12.40 25.42 -9.13
C MET A 182 13.34 24.41 -9.79
N GLU A 183 14.65 24.63 -9.68
CA GLU A 183 15.70 23.70 -10.13
C GLU A 183 16.11 22.69 -9.03
N ILE A 184 15.34 22.58 -7.95
CA ILE A 184 15.65 21.77 -6.78
C ILE A 184 14.47 20.86 -6.41
N GLY A 185 14.73 19.87 -5.59
CA GLY A 185 13.73 18.91 -5.18
C GLY A 185 13.43 17.85 -6.25
N HIS A 186 12.48 16.98 -5.95
CA HIS A 186 12.08 15.94 -6.91
C HIS A 186 11.44 16.54 -8.17
N CYS A 187 10.64 17.61 -8.05
CA CYS A 187 10.05 18.30 -9.20
C CYS A 187 11.13 18.94 -10.09
N GLY A 188 12.11 19.64 -9.52
CA GLY A 188 13.23 20.20 -10.27
C GLY A 188 14.03 19.13 -11.00
N TYR A 189 14.22 17.96 -10.38
CA TYR A 189 14.91 16.84 -11.02
C TYR A 189 14.10 16.23 -12.18
N ILE A 190 12.77 16.08 -12.03
CA ILE A 190 11.86 15.67 -13.12
C ILE A 190 11.88 16.70 -14.24
N ARG A 191 11.77 17.99 -13.90
CA ARG A 191 11.86 19.11 -14.86
C ARG A 191 13.16 19.06 -15.65
N TYR A 192 14.29 18.82 -15.00
CA TYR A 192 15.58 18.69 -15.67
C TYR A 192 15.55 17.66 -16.81
N PHE A 193 15.01 16.45 -16.55
CA PHE A 193 14.86 15.43 -17.58
C PHE A 193 13.79 15.79 -18.63
N TYR A 194 12.74 16.48 -18.23
CA TYR A 194 11.71 16.95 -19.16
C TYR A 194 12.28 17.96 -20.16
N GLU A 195 13.11 18.89 -19.74
CA GLU A 195 13.68 19.94 -20.59
C GLU A 195 14.89 19.44 -21.39
N ASN A 196 15.86 18.80 -20.73
CA ASN A 196 17.17 18.53 -21.31
C ASN A 196 17.28 17.15 -22.00
N PHE A 197 16.47 16.17 -21.60
CA PHE A 197 16.52 14.79 -22.09
C PHE A 197 17.90 14.12 -22.00
N ASN A 198 18.74 14.57 -21.07
CA ASN A 198 20.07 14.03 -20.82
C ASN A 198 20.32 13.85 -19.32
N LEU A 199 21.39 13.13 -18.97
CA LEU A 199 21.83 12.98 -17.58
C LEU A 199 22.51 14.26 -17.09
N PRO A 200 22.30 14.66 -15.81
CA PRO A 200 22.99 15.80 -15.22
C PRO A 200 24.52 15.72 -15.40
N ASP A 201 25.13 16.73 -16.00
CA ASP A 201 26.58 16.80 -16.21
C ASP A 201 27.28 17.74 -15.22
N PHE A 202 26.79 17.78 -14.01
CA PHE A 202 27.29 18.57 -12.90
C PHE A 202 27.33 17.71 -11.63
N ASP A 203 28.00 18.23 -10.59
CA ASP A 203 28.03 17.58 -9.27
C ASP A 203 26.63 17.57 -8.66
N VAL A 204 26.11 16.36 -8.40
CA VAL A 204 24.75 16.16 -7.87
C VAL A 204 24.56 16.74 -6.47
N ARG A 205 25.63 17.11 -5.76
CA ARG A 205 25.56 17.79 -4.45
C ARG A 205 25.12 19.26 -4.56
N ASN A 206 25.24 19.85 -5.74
CA ASN A 206 24.88 21.25 -5.97
C ASN A 206 23.36 21.49 -5.99
N TYR A 207 22.59 20.44 -6.27
CA TYR A 207 21.13 20.54 -6.37
C TYR A 207 20.46 19.52 -5.45
N TRP A 208 19.57 19.99 -4.61
CA TRP A 208 18.84 19.16 -3.67
C TRP A 208 18.03 18.08 -4.39
N GLN A 209 18.10 16.82 -3.95
CA GLN A 209 17.51 15.59 -4.47
C GLN A 209 18.16 14.99 -5.74
N PHE A 210 19.11 15.67 -6.43
CA PHE A 210 19.75 15.12 -7.61
C PHE A 210 20.75 13.98 -7.33
N TYR A 211 21.08 13.75 -6.07
CA TYR A 211 21.91 12.60 -5.66
C TYR A 211 21.17 11.27 -5.79
N HIS A 212 19.82 11.27 -5.78
CA HIS A 212 19.04 10.07 -6.00
C HIS A 212 19.27 9.47 -7.38
N PRO A 213 19.27 8.12 -7.49
CA PRO A 213 19.27 7.47 -8.79
C PRO A 213 18.04 7.90 -9.62
N PRO A 214 18.20 8.11 -10.94
CA PRO A 214 17.26 8.92 -11.73
C PRO A 214 16.03 8.18 -12.26
N PHE A 215 15.88 6.87 -12.06
CA PHE A 215 14.89 6.06 -12.79
C PHE A 215 13.45 6.54 -12.63
N HIS A 216 13.01 6.87 -11.41
CA HIS A 216 11.68 7.46 -11.19
C HIS A 216 11.52 8.80 -11.92
N HIS A 217 12.51 9.68 -11.83
CA HIS A 217 12.45 11.01 -12.41
C HIS A 217 12.41 10.97 -13.94
N ILE A 218 13.12 10.01 -14.55
CA ILE A 218 13.04 9.77 -16.00
C ILE A 218 11.64 9.31 -16.41
N ILE A 219 11.03 8.33 -15.68
CA ILE A 219 9.67 7.88 -15.98
C ILE A 219 8.67 9.03 -15.84
N ALA A 220 8.79 9.83 -14.79
CA ALA A 220 7.92 10.98 -14.54
C ALA A 220 8.06 12.05 -15.62
N ALA A 221 9.28 12.37 -16.05
CA ALA A 221 9.53 13.29 -17.14
C ALA A 221 8.96 12.80 -18.49
N LEU A 222 9.10 11.51 -18.80
CA LEU A 222 8.50 10.89 -19.98
C LEU A 222 6.96 10.94 -19.93
N TRP A 223 6.38 10.72 -18.74
CA TRP A 223 4.94 10.83 -18.52
C TRP A 223 4.43 12.26 -18.74
N MET A 224 5.15 13.27 -18.23
CA MET A 224 4.83 14.67 -18.48
C MET A 224 4.93 15.00 -19.99
N ARG A 225 6.01 14.56 -20.67
CA ARG A 225 6.15 14.77 -22.12
C ARG A 225 5.04 14.15 -22.94
N LEU A 226 4.61 12.94 -22.59
CA LEU A 226 3.46 12.30 -23.26
C LEU A 226 2.21 13.16 -23.10
N GLN A 227 1.96 13.68 -21.92
CA GLN A 227 0.77 14.50 -21.63
C GLN A 227 0.80 15.84 -22.35
N THR A 228 1.94 16.53 -22.31
CA THR A 228 2.11 17.81 -23.04
C THR A 228 2.04 17.62 -24.56
N PHE A 229 2.56 16.50 -25.08
CA PHE A 229 2.38 16.11 -26.48
C PHE A 229 0.89 15.90 -26.84
N LEU A 230 0.08 15.41 -25.92
CA LEU A 230 -1.38 15.26 -26.07
C LEU A 230 -2.14 16.57 -25.82
N GLY A 231 -1.47 17.71 -25.61
CA GLY A 231 -2.06 19.03 -25.44
C GLY A 231 -2.46 19.38 -24.01
N ILE A 232 -2.05 18.58 -23.02
CA ILE A 232 -2.26 18.90 -21.60
C ILE A 232 -1.24 19.99 -21.19
N ASP A 233 -1.72 21.00 -20.45
CA ASP A 233 -0.88 22.06 -19.93
C ASP A 233 0.28 21.52 -19.07
N TYR A 234 1.42 22.24 -19.08
CA TYR A 234 2.65 21.86 -18.39
C TYR A 234 2.42 21.64 -16.88
N TYR A 235 1.73 22.55 -16.20
CA TYR A 235 1.50 22.43 -14.77
C TYR A 235 0.51 21.31 -14.44
N ALA A 236 -0.52 21.15 -15.26
CA ALA A 236 -1.45 20.03 -15.14
C ALA A 236 -0.75 18.68 -15.40
N ALA A 237 0.17 18.62 -16.35
CA ALA A 237 1.00 17.44 -16.60
C ALA A 237 1.94 17.14 -15.42
N GLY A 238 2.44 18.18 -14.75
CA GLY A 238 3.23 18.09 -13.52
C GLY A 238 2.40 17.51 -12.35
N GLU A 239 1.21 18.07 -12.10
CA GLU A 239 0.27 17.51 -11.11
C GLU A 239 -0.06 16.04 -11.40
N ASN A 240 -0.22 15.67 -12.65
CA ASN A 240 -0.52 14.31 -13.07
C ASN A 240 0.66 13.32 -12.90
N VAL A 241 1.84 13.74 -12.45
CA VAL A 241 2.88 12.81 -11.97
C VAL A 241 2.36 11.99 -10.79
N GLN A 242 1.45 12.54 -9.99
CA GLN A 242 0.78 11.80 -8.91
C GLN A 242 -0.04 10.59 -9.41
N ILE A 243 -0.41 10.54 -10.67
CA ILE A 243 -1.07 9.34 -11.25
C ILE A 243 -0.11 8.14 -11.31
N LEU A 244 1.18 8.38 -11.53
CA LEU A 244 2.18 7.31 -11.46
C LEU A 244 2.32 6.79 -10.02
N THR A 245 2.39 7.67 -9.04
CA THR A 245 2.51 7.28 -7.63
C THR A 245 1.23 6.66 -7.08
N LEU A 246 0.05 7.08 -7.56
CA LEU A 246 -1.22 6.40 -7.35
C LEU A 246 -1.19 4.96 -7.86
N PHE A 247 -0.67 4.76 -9.09
CA PHE A 247 -0.49 3.44 -9.68
C PHE A 247 0.46 2.58 -8.84
N TYR A 248 1.63 3.09 -8.46
CA TYR A 248 2.62 2.36 -7.67
C TYR A 248 2.06 1.96 -6.29
N SER A 249 1.39 2.89 -5.60
CA SER A 249 0.77 2.59 -4.30
C SER A 249 -0.36 1.56 -4.41
N SER A 250 -1.17 1.65 -5.45
CA SER A 250 -2.26 0.69 -5.71
C SER A 250 -1.71 -0.71 -6.04
N ILE A 251 -0.60 -0.79 -6.79
CA ILE A 251 0.11 -2.06 -7.02
C ILE A 251 0.66 -2.63 -5.71
N CYS A 252 1.13 -1.81 -4.77
CA CYS A 252 1.60 -2.30 -3.47
C CYS A 252 0.49 -3.07 -2.70
N MET A 253 -0.78 -2.65 -2.79
CA MET A 253 -1.90 -3.44 -2.24
C MET A 253 -2.02 -4.82 -2.89
N VAL A 254 -1.97 -4.86 -4.23
CA VAL A 254 -2.07 -6.11 -5.00
C VAL A 254 -0.89 -7.05 -4.69
N LEU A 255 0.32 -6.51 -4.59
CA LEU A 255 1.52 -7.26 -4.26
C LEU A 255 1.45 -7.82 -2.83
N SER A 256 1.00 -7.01 -1.87
CA SER A 256 0.79 -7.44 -0.48
C SER A 256 -0.20 -8.61 -0.41
N TYR A 257 -1.35 -8.50 -1.09
CA TYR A 257 -2.30 -9.61 -1.19
C TYR A 257 -1.66 -10.88 -1.76
N LYS A 258 -0.88 -10.79 -2.86
CA LYS A 258 -0.21 -11.93 -3.47
C LYS A 258 0.84 -12.55 -2.55
N ILE A 259 1.62 -11.71 -1.84
CA ILE A 259 2.60 -12.16 -0.84
C ILE A 259 1.89 -12.90 0.30
N PHE A 260 0.80 -12.33 0.85
CA PHE A 260 0.02 -12.95 1.91
C PHE A 260 -0.53 -14.32 1.50
N ARG A 261 -1.09 -14.40 0.29
CA ARG A 261 -1.56 -15.67 -0.29
C ARG A 261 -0.42 -16.68 -0.45
N GLN A 262 0.73 -16.24 -0.93
CA GLN A 262 1.91 -17.08 -1.15
C GLN A 262 2.47 -17.63 0.16
N LEU A 263 2.41 -16.86 1.24
CA LEU A 263 2.77 -17.27 2.60
C LEU A 263 1.67 -18.09 3.30
N GLY A 264 0.57 -18.38 2.63
CA GLY A 264 -0.47 -19.30 3.12
C GLY A 264 -1.61 -18.64 3.90
N LEU A 265 -1.76 -17.32 3.84
CA LEU A 265 -2.87 -16.62 4.46
C LEU A 265 -4.16 -16.80 3.64
N LYS A 266 -5.28 -17.11 4.32
CA LYS A 266 -6.58 -17.42 3.71
C LYS A 266 -7.74 -16.87 4.55
N GLY A 267 -8.92 -16.84 3.96
CA GLY A 267 -10.16 -16.52 4.65
C GLY A 267 -10.15 -15.14 5.29
N ARG A 268 -10.84 -15.00 6.41
CA ARG A 268 -10.96 -13.72 7.15
C ARG A 268 -9.62 -13.15 7.62
N GLY A 269 -8.60 -13.99 7.86
CA GLY A 269 -7.26 -13.52 8.18
C GLY A 269 -6.63 -12.75 7.01
N LEU A 270 -6.82 -13.23 5.78
CA LEU A 270 -6.39 -12.52 4.58
C LEU A 270 -7.13 -11.19 4.40
N VAL A 271 -8.44 -11.19 4.64
CA VAL A 271 -9.28 -9.97 4.58
C VAL A 271 -8.75 -8.91 5.55
N CYS A 272 -8.51 -9.27 6.82
CA CYS A 272 -7.96 -8.34 7.83
C CYS A 272 -6.59 -7.78 7.42
N ALA A 273 -5.68 -8.64 6.95
CA ALA A 273 -4.35 -8.21 6.54
C ALA A 273 -4.41 -7.23 5.34
N VAL A 274 -5.28 -7.52 4.36
CA VAL A 274 -5.46 -6.63 3.20
C VAL A 274 -6.11 -5.31 3.61
N ALA A 275 -7.08 -5.32 4.53
CA ALA A 275 -7.71 -4.10 5.05
C ALA A 275 -6.69 -3.18 5.73
N ILE A 276 -5.80 -3.72 6.57
CA ILE A 276 -4.75 -2.92 7.21
C ILE A 276 -3.88 -2.22 6.15
N VAL A 277 -3.45 -2.91 5.10
CA VAL A 277 -2.63 -2.30 4.03
C VAL A 277 -3.43 -1.32 3.18
N ALA A 278 -4.69 -1.63 2.88
CA ALA A 278 -5.54 -0.78 2.04
C ALA A 278 -5.86 0.56 2.69
N PHE A 279 -6.09 0.55 4.01
CA PHE A 279 -6.55 1.71 4.78
C PHE A 279 -5.44 2.39 5.61
N CYS A 280 -4.20 1.88 5.58
CA CYS A 280 -3.09 2.53 6.25
C CYS A 280 -2.74 3.87 5.58
N PRO A 281 -2.75 5.00 6.32
CA PRO A 281 -2.48 6.33 5.79
C PRO A 281 -1.18 6.46 5.01
N THR A 282 -0.10 5.82 5.45
CA THR A 282 1.19 5.80 4.74
C THR A 282 1.02 5.56 3.23
N PHE A 283 0.17 4.60 2.83
CA PHE A 283 0.06 4.23 1.41
C PHE A 283 -0.73 5.23 0.59
N TYR A 284 -1.74 5.90 1.15
CA TYR A 284 -2.45 6.93 0.38
C TYR A 284 -1.72 8.28 0.42
N ILE A 285 -1.01 8.61 1.49
CA ILE A 285 -0.11 9.77 1.53
C ILE A 285 0.98 9.62 0.47
N MET A 286 1.65 8.45 0.40
CA MET A 286 2.66 8.17 -0.62
C MET A 286 2.08 8.08 -2.05
N ALA A 287 0.78 7.84 -2.22
CA ALA A 287 0.13 7.88 -3.52
C ALA A 287 0.04 9.32 -4.07
N GLY A 288 -0.10 10.32 -3.20
CA GLY A 288 -0.06 11.74 -3.57
C GLY A 288 1.34 12.35 -3.61
N SER A 289 2.38 11.60 -3.29
CA SER A 289 3.75 12.11 -3.19
C SER A 289 4.53 11.89 -4.48
N VAL A 290 5.06 12.96 -5.07
CA VAL A 290 5.76 12.92 -6.37
C VAL A 290 7.17 12.32 -6.27
N ASN A 291 7.63 11.97 -5.09
CA ASN A 291 8.96 11.39 -4.84
C ASN A 291 9.09 9.92 -5.29
N ASN A 292 10.31 9.39 -5.18
CA ASN A 292 10.67 8.06 -5.63
C ASN A 292 10.36 6.93 -4.61
N ASP A 293 9.79 7.24 -3.45
CA ASP A 293 9.65 6.31 -2.34
C ASP A 293 8.73 5.12 -2.68
N ILE A 294 7.50 5.40 -3.12
CA ILE A 294 6.50 4.35 -3.35
C ILE A 294 6.87 3.42 -4.52
N LEU A 295 7.57 3.91 -5.54
CA LEU A 295 8.08 3.06 -6.62
C LEU A 295 9.15 2.10 -6.10
N SER A 296 10.05 2.57 -5.24
CA SER A 296 11.09 1.73 -4.63
C SER A 296 10.48 0.59 -3.81
N ILE A 297 9.41 0.88 -3.05
CA ILE A 297 8.66 -0.11 -2.28
C ILE A 297 7.98 -1.13 -3.21
N ALA A 298 7.37 -0.67 -4.30
CA ALA A 298 6.78 -1.58 -5.28
C ALA A 298 7.82 -2.58 -5.83
N PHE A 299 9.03 -2.12 -6.18
CA PHE A 299 10.13 -3.00 -6.59
C PHE A 299 10.56 -3.98 -5.50
N MET A 300 10.68 -3.53 -4.25
CA MET A 300 10.97 -4.42 -3.11
C MET A 300 9.93 -5.54 -2.99
N LEU A 301 8.64 -5.20 -3.09
CA LEU A 301 7.55 -6.18 -2.98
C LEU A 301 7.52 -7.15 -4.17
N VAL A 302 7.81 -6.69 -5.39
CA VAL A 302 7.95 -7.59 -6.57
C VAL A 302 9.12 -8.53 -6.39
N ALA A 303 10.28 -8.04 -5.92
CA ALA A 303 11.44 -8.88 -5.61
C ALA A 303 11.11 -9.90 -4.51
N PHE A 304 10.45 -9.48 -3.43
CA PHE A 304 9.97 -10.36 -2.37
C PHE A 304 9.07 -11.48 -2.91
N LEU A 305 8.03 -11.13 -3.65
CA LEU A 305 7.08 -12.10 -4.21
C LEU A 305 7.77 -13.09 -5.16
N ASN A 306 8.65 -12.61 -6.05
CA ASN A 306 9.39 -13.48 -6.97
C ASN A 306 10.40 -14.36 -6.24
N THR A 307 10.98 -13.91 -5.13
CA THR A 307 11.83 -14.75 -4.27
C THR A 307 11.03 -15.91 -3.66
N LEU A 308 9.81 -15.68 -3.19
CA LEU A 308 8.92 -16.75 -2.73
C LEU A 308 8.54 -17.74 -3.85
N TYR A 309 8.31 -17.24 -5.06
CA TYR A 309 8.04 -18.09 -6.22
C TYR A 309 9.28 -18.87 -6.64
N TRP A 310 10.45 -18.25 -6.67
CA TRP A 310 11.71 -18.89 -7.00
C TRP A 310 12.09 -19.98 -5.97
N TYR A 311 11.88 -19.70 -4.68
CA TYR A 311 12.06 -20.70 -3.63
C TYR A 311 11.25 -21.98 -3.86
N LYS A 312 10.00 -21.86 -4.35
CA LYS A 312 9.15 -23.02 -4.67
C LYS A 312 9.57 -23.74 -5.95
N ASN A 313 9.94 -22.99 -6.95
CA ASN A 313 10.35 -23.51 -8.26
C ASN A 313 11.44 -22.61 -8.83
N PRO A 314 12.72 -22.96 -8.67
CA PRO A 314 13.87 -22.17 -9.10
C PRO A 314 14.02 -22.18 -10.63
N THR A 315 13.38 -21.20 -11.29
CA THR A 315 13.45 -21.01 -12.75
C THR A 315 14.23 -19.76 -13.11
N PHE A 316 14.86 -19.78 -14.29
CA PHE A 316 15.63 -18.67 -14.83
C PHE A 316 14.79 -17.36 -14.96
N PRO A 317 13.56 -17.36 -15.52
CA PRO A 317 12.78 -16.11 -15.60
C PRO A 317 12.49 -15.48 -14.24
N ARG A 318 12.32 -16.27 -13.18
CA ARG A 318 12.04 -15.74 -11.84
C ARG A 318 13.25 -15.07 -11.23
N ILE A 319 14.44 -15.66 -11.35
CA ILE A 319 15.65 -15.03 -10.82
C ILE A 319 15.99 -13.75 -11.62
N MET A 320 15.73 -13.74 -12.94
CA MET A 320 15.87 -12.54 -13.76
C MET A 320 14.87 -11.45 -13.36
N ALA A 321 13.63 -11.81 -13.04
CA ALA A 321 12.66 -10.85 -12.48
C ALA A 321 13.13 -10.26 -11.14
N ILE A 322 13.73 -11.08 -10.25
CA ILE A 322 14.31 -10.57 -9.00
C ILE A 322 15.48 -9.63 -9.31
N SER A 323 16.37 -10.01 -10.22
CA SER A 323 17.52 -9.22 -10.66
C SER A 323 17.10 -7.83 -11.18
N LEU A 324 16.15 -7.80 -12.11
CA LEU A 324 15.60 -6.56 -12.66
C LEU A 324 14.93 -5.71 -11.59
N CYS A 325 14.14 -6.31 -10.70
CA CYS A 325 13.44 -5.56 -9.65
C CYS A 325 14.40 -4.97 -8.62
N VAL A 326 15.44 -5.70 -8.21
CA VAL A 326 16.45 -5.16 -7.29
C VAL A 326 17.27 -4.09 -8.01
N GLY A 327 17.72 -4.34 -9.24
CA GLY A 327 18.53 -3.40 -10.03
C GLY A 327 17.79 -2.08 -10.32
N LEU A 328 16.58 -2.15 -10.92
CA LEU A 328 15.75 -0.97 -11.20
C LEU A 328 15.24 -0.30 -9.92
N GLY A 329 14.97 -1.08 -8.90
CA GLY A 329 14.60 -0.58 -7.58
C GLY A 329 15.73 0.26 -6.97
N MET A 330 16.97 -0.23 -6.97
CA MET A 330 18.13 0.54 -6.52
C MET A 330 18.42 1.74 -7.43
N MET A 331 18.12 1.65 -8.72
CA MET A 331 18.16 2.77 -9.66
C MET A 331 17.01 3.79 -9.43
N THR A 332 16.02 3.43 -8.63
CA THR A 332 14.97 4.33 -8.14
C THR A 332 15.38 4.97 -6.81
N LYS A 333 15.76 4.13 -5.83
CA LYS A 333 16.21 4.54 -4.50
C LYS A 333 17.17 3.50 -3.94
N LEU A 334 18.35 3.93 -3.50
CA LEU A 334 19.40 3.02 -3.04
C LEU A 334 18.91 2.07 -1.93
N SER A 335 18.00 2.52 -1.05
CA SER A 335 17.47 1.72 0.07
C SER A 335 16.86 0.36 -0.32
N VAL A 336 16.59 0.11 -1.60
CA VAL A 336 16.11 -1.22 -2.06
C VAL A 336 17.10 -2.34 -1.77
N TRP A 337 18.41 -2.03 -1.60
CA TRP A 337 19.40 -3.03 -1.16
C TRP A 337 19.01 -3.77 0.13
N MET A 338 18.16 -3.18 0.98
CA MET A 338 17.76 -3.78 2.26
C MET A 338 17.04 -5.13 2.12
N VAL A 339 16.47 -5.44 0.94
CA VAL A 339 15.90 -6.78 0.70
C VAL A 339 16.95 -7.82 0.31
N ALA A 340 18.16 -7.41 -0.09
CA ALA A 340 19.19 -8.30 -0.62
C ALA A 340 19.67 -9.36 0.38
N PRO A 341 19.88 -9.09 1.69
CA PRO A 341 20.30 -10.11 2.63
C PRO A 341 19.30 -11.27 2.76
N ALA A 342 18.00 -10.97 2.75
CA ALA A 342 16.96 -11.98 2.81
C ALA A 342 16.89 -12.79 1.51
N ILE A 343 17.02 -12.16 0.35
CA ILE A 343 17.08 -12.83 -0.96
C ILE A 343 18.29 -13.74 -1.04
N ALA A 344 19.47 -13.24 -0.64
CA ALA A 344 20.71 -14.00 -0.63
C ALA A 344 20.61 -15.25 0.27
N PHE A 345 19.99 -15.13 1.45
CA PHE A 345 19.71 -16.27 2.30
C PHE A 345 18.91 -17.36 1.56
N VAL A 346 17.83 -16.99 0.87
CA VAL A 346 17.01 -17.97 0.11
C VAL A 346 17.82 -18.60 -1.04
N PHE A 347 18.62 -17.82 -1.76
CA PHE A 347 19.48 -18.31 -2.84
C PHE A 347 20.49 -19.33 -2.30
N LEU A 348 21.20 -19.01 -1.24
CA LEU A 348 22.19 -19.88 -0.61
C LEU A 348 21.54 -21.15 -0.05
N TYR A 349 20.38 -21.01 0.62
CA TYR A 349 19.65 -22.16 1.15
C TYR A 349 19.28 -23.16 0.03
N VAL A 350 18.71 -22.67 -1.08
CA VAL A 350 18.32 -23.51 -2.21
C VAL A 350 19.55 -24.12 -2.90
N PHE A 351 20.62 -23.35 -3.05
CA PHE A 351 21.88 -23.82 -3.61
C PHE A 351 22.48 -24.98 -2.81
N PHE A 352 22.67 -24.80 -1.49
CA PHE A 352 23.24 -25.83 -0.63
C PHE A 352 22.36 -27.08 -0.50
N LYS A 353 21.04 -26.91 -0.61
CA LYS A 353 20.11 -28.04 -0.61
C LYS A 353 20.16 -28.85 -1.90
N ASN A 354 20.61 -28.28 -3.01
CA ASN A 354 20.58 -28.87 -4.34
C ASN A 354 21.96 -28.86 -5.02
N LEU A 355 23.02 -29.23 -4.30
CA LEU A 355 24.40 -29.20 -4.81
C LEU A 355 24.63 -30.06 -6.03
N LYS A 356 23.79 -31.10 -6.29
CA LYS A 356 23.84 -31.90 -7.53
C LYS A 356 23.63 -31.04 -8.77
N ASP A 357 22.83 -29.99 -8.68
CA ASP A 357 22.50 -29.07 -9.77
C ASP A 357 23.30 -27.75 -9.71
N PHE A 358 24.47 -27.73 -9.03
CA PHE A 358 25.21 -26.50 -8.72
C PHE A 358 25.48 -25.63 -9.96
N LYS A 359 25.79 -26.25 -11.14
CA LYS A 359 26.03 -25.52 -12.39
C LYS A 359 24.83 -24.67 -12.80
N LYS A 360 23.61 -25.21 -12.68
CA LYS A 360 22.36 -24.51 -12.98
C LYS A 360 22.20 -23.27 -12.09
N TYR A 361 22.44 -23.41 -10.79
CA TYR A 361 22.31 -22.29 -9.86
C TYR A 361 23.43 -21.26 -10.03
N LEU A 362 24.66 -21.72 -10.28
CA LEU A 362 25.79 -20.83 -10.55
C LEU A 362 25.51 -19.93 -11.76
N VAL A 363 25.01 -20.51 -12.88
CA VAL A 363 24.62 -19.73 -14.06
C VAL A 363 23.51 -18.73 -13.71
N GLN A 364 22.49 -19.13 -12.95
CA GLN A 364 21.44 -18.22 -12.52
C GLN A 364 22.00 -17.05 -11.69
N PHE A 365 22.93 -17.31 -10.76
CA PHE A 365 23.53 -16.28 -9.91
C PHE A 365 24.47 -15.36 -10.69
N LEU A 366 25.22 -15.88 -11.64
CA LEU A 366 26.05 -15.08 -12.54
C LEU A 366 25.17 -14.13 -13.38
N CYS A 367 24.12 -14.66 -14.01
CA CYS A 367 23.19 -13.84 -14.80
C CYS A 367 22.47 -12.80 -13.91
N PHE A 368 22.08 -13.19 -12.69
CA PHE A 368 21.54 -12.24 -11.70
C PHE A 368 22.53 -11.10 -11.44
N GLY A 369 23.79 -11.41 -11.15
CA GLY A 369 24.81 -10.41 -10.85
C GLY A 369 25.12 -9.49 -12.04
N VAL A 370 25.28 -10.07 -13.24
CA VAL A 370 25.58 -9.33 -14.49
C VAL A 370 24.47 -8.33 -14.84
N VAL A 371 23.22 -8.61 -14.51
CA VAL A 371 22.10 -7.68 -14.77
C VAL A 371 21.87 -6.75 -13.58
N CYS A 372 21.84 -7.28 -12.35
CA CYS A 372 21.51 -6.50 -11.17
C CYS A 372 22.59 -5.45 -10.84
N ALA A 373 23.87 -5.84 -10.82
CA ALA A 373 24.93 -4.96 -10.35
C ALA A 373 25.11 -3.69 -11.22
N PRO A 374 25.17 -3.78 -12.56
CA PRO A 374 25.21 -2.57 -13.39
C PRO A 374 23.99 -1.68 -13.17
N LEU A 375 22.77 -2.23 -13.20
CA LEU A 375 21.55 -1.44 -12.99
C LEU A 375 21.51 -0.79 -11.60
N ALA A 376 21.94 -1.51 -10.58
CA ALA A 376 21.88 -1.05 -9.20
C ALA A 376 22.89 0.06 -8.87
N LEU A 377 24.10 0.01 -9.46
CA LEU A 377 25.25 0.77 -8.97
C LEU A 377 25.77 1.83 -9.95
N TRP A 378 25.37 1.80 -11.24
CA TRP A 378 25.95 2.67 -12.26
C TRP A 378 25.89 4.16 -11.89
N TRP A 379 24.78 4.61 -11.25
CA TRP A 379 24.61 6.00 -10.86
C TRP A 379 25.60 6.42 -9.79
N GLN A 380 25.73 5.62 -8.75
CA GLN A 380 26.66 5.85 -7.65
C GLN A 380 28.12 5.78 -8.13
N VAL A 381 28.43 4.76 -8.95
CA VAL A 381 29.78 4.60 -9.53
C VAL A 381 30.12 5.77 -10.44
N ARG A 382 29.19 6.19 -11.32
CA ARG A 382 29.36 7.39 -12.15
C ARG A 382 29.64 8.62 -11.31
N ASN A 383 28.86 8.87 -10.27
CA ASN A 383 29.03 10.06 -9.43
C ASN A 383 30.32 10.00 -8.60
N LEU A 384 30.72 8.82 -8.17
CA LEU A 384 32.03 8.62 -7.52
C LEU A 384 33.18 8.94 -8.49
N LEU A 385 33.16 8.36 -9.69
CA LEU A 385 34.25 8.53 -10.68
C LEU A 385 34.33 9.95 -11.25
N LYS A 386 33.16 10.60 -11.45
CA LYS A 386 33.13 11.91 -12.13
C LYS A 386 33.26 13.07 -11.14
N PHE A 387 32.70 12.95 -9.94
CA PHE A 387 32.58 14.05 -8.98
C PHE A 387 33.13 13.74 -7.59
N GLY A 388 33.64 12.53 -7.34
CA GLY A 388 34.13 12.12 -6.04
C GLY A 388 33.03 11.97 -4.99
N VAL A 389 31.76 11.76 -5.39
CA VAL A 389 30.65 11.58 -4.46
C VAL A 389 30.69 10.17 -3.87
N PRO A 390 30.69 10.00 -2.53
CA PRO A 390 30.67 8.67 -1.91
C PRO A 390 29.48 7.82 -2.36
N LEU A 391 29.66 6.50 -2.49
CA LEU A 391 28.61 5.58 -2.96
C LEU A 391 27.33 5.62 -2.10
N THR A 392 27.49 5.88 -0.80
CA THR A 392 26.39 5.96 0.18
C THR A 392 26.08 7.40 0.59
N TYR A 393 26.38 8.36 -0.28
CA TYR A 393 26.14 9.77 0.01
C TYR A 393 24.67 10.05 0.28
N VAL A 394 24.42 10.72 1.41
CA VAL A 394 23.13 11.30 1.81
C VAL A 394 23.44 12.72 2.30
N PRO A 395 22.74 13.74 1.81
CA PRO A 395 22.92 15.10 2.32
C PRO A 395 22.47 15.17 3.79
N ALA A 396 23.25 15.81 4.62
CA ALA A 396 22.89 16.09 6.01
C ALA A 396 22.47 17.55 6.14
N LEU A 397 21.45 17.80 6.95
CA LEU A 397 21.09 19.14 7.38
C LEU A 397 22.19 19.71 8.29
N SER A 398 22.23 21.03 8.45
CA SER A 398 23.13 21.67 9.42
C SER A 398 22.76 21.27 10.85
N ILE A 399 23.75 21.12 11.71
CA ILE A 399 23.55 20.97 13.16
C ILE A 399 22.88 22.20 13.80
N THR A 400 22.85 23.32 13.11
CA THR A 400 22.11 24.54 13.50
C THR A 400 20.65 24.53 13.02
N SER A 401 20.23 23.49 12.31
CA SER A 401 18.84 23.33 11.88
C SER A 401 17.91 23.18 13.11
N ASP A 402 16.76 23.79 13.03
CA ASP A 402 15.67 23.61 14.00
C ASP A 402 15.25 22.13 14.15
N GLN A 403 15.56 21.28 13.19
CA GLN A 403 15.28 19.85 13.22
C GLN A 403 16.34 19.00 13.94
N TYR A 404 17.45 19.61 14.39
CA TYR A 404 18.55 18.86 14.99
C TYR A 404 18.23 18.40 16.40
N ILE A 405 18.22 17.09 16.62
CA ILE A 405 17.95 16.42 17.91
C ILE A 405 19.19 15.63 18.44
N GLY A 406 20.35 15.79 17.80
CA GLY A 406 21.58 15.10 18.17
C GLY A 406 22.20 15.57 19.49
N ASN A 407 21.75 16.69 20.04
CA ASN A 407 22.09 17.21 21.37
C ASN A 407 21.39 16.43 22.51
N LEU A 408 20.38 15.61 22.20
CA LEU A 408 19.69 14.81 23.21
C LEU A 408 20.46 13.52 23.51
N PRO A 409 20.54 13.08 24.79
CA PRO A 409 21.17 11.81 25.16
C PRO A 409 20.54 10.60 24.43
N TYR A 410 21.37 9.65 23.99
CA TYR A 410 20.88 8.42 23.34
C TYR A 410 19.83 7.68 24.17
N ALA A 411 20.04 7.59 25.50
CA ALA A 411 19.09 6.94 26.40
C ALA A 411 17.70 7.62 26.36
N LYS A 412 17.67 8.96 26.27
CA LYS A 412 16.40 9.71 26.13
C LYS A 412 15.74 9.37 24.82
N ARG A 413 16.47 9.43 23.69
CA ARG A 413 15.94 9.12 22.37
C ARG A 413 15.46 7.66 22.23
N LEU A 414 16.05 6.71 22.97
CA LEU A 414 15.67 5.28 22.91
C LEU A 414 14.51 4.91 23.83
N PHE A 415 14.47 5.49 25.05
CA PHE A 415 13.62 4.98 26.13
C PHE A 415 12.59 5.98 26.65
N ASP A 416 12.68 7.24 26.26
CA ASP A 416 11.65 8.20 26.61
C ASP A 416 10.50 8.15 25.59
N PHE A 417 9.45 7.43 25.96
CA PHE A 417 8.23 7.34 25.18
C PHE A 417 7.23 8.45 25.51
N GLY A 418 7.58 9.38 26.34
CA GLY A 418 6.88 10.59 26.81
C GLY A 418 5.37 10.60 26.64
N LEU A 419 4.59 10.51 27.70
CA LEU A 419 3.13 10.54 27.61
C LEU A 419 2.60 11.83 26.99
N ASN A 420 3.34 12.94 27.10
CA ASN A 420 2.98 14.21 26.47
C ASN A 420 2.96 14.13 24.93
N GLN A 421 3.76 13.25 24.34
CA GLN A 421 3.76 13.02 22.89
C GLN A 421 2.47 12.35 22.41
N TYR A 422 1.74 11.68 23.29
CA TYR A 422 0.47 11.02 22.97
C TYR A 422 -0.74 11.94 23.10
N ALA A 423 -0.62 13.05 23.84
CA ALA A 423 -1.68 14.06 23.91
C ALA A 423 -1.81 14.85 22.59
N ASN A 424 -0.69 15.01 21.88
CA ASN A 424 -0.59 15.81 20.65
C ASN A 424 -0.28 14.92 19.44
N VAL A 425 -0.92 13.77 19.33
CA VAL A 425 -0.66 12.79 18.24
C VAL A 425 -0.89 13.37 16.85
N GLY A 426 -1.68 14.42 16.75
CA GLY A 426 -1.97 15.07 15.50
C GLY A 426 -1.24 16.39 15.29
N ASP A 427 -0.32 16.79 16.16
CA ASP A 427 0.47 17.98 15.96
C ASP A 427 1.50 17.76 14.86
N GLN A 428 1.75 18.84 14.11
CA GLN A 428 2.75 18.85 13.07
C GLN A 428 4.11 18.49 13.67
N PHE A 429 4.80 17.54 13.04
CA PHE A 429 6.07 17.00 13.49
C PHE A 429 7.21 18.01 13.36
N VAL A 430 7.19 18.76 12.26
CA VAL A 430 8.15 19.80 11.95
C VAL A 430 7.46 21.15 12.02
N THR A 431 7.77 21.92 13.06
CA THR A 431 7.36 23.33 13.14
C THR A 431 8.63 24.18 13.08
N TYR A 432 8.81 24.92 12.00
CA TYR A 432 9.97 25.79 11.86
C TYR A 432 10.01 26.84 12.99
N GLY A 433 11.13 26.90 13.69
CA GLY A 433 11.35 27.85 14.79
C GLY A 433 10.73 27.46 16.14
N ALA A 434 10.22 26.23 16.29
CA ALA A 434 9.72 25.72 17.56
C ALA A 434 10.58 24.54 18.09
N SER A 435 10.50 24.30 19.40
CA SER A 435 11.15 23.12 20.00
C SER A 435 10.43 21.84 19.57
N TYR A 436 11.23 20.79 19.26
CA TYR A 436 10.67 19.52 18.83
C TYR A 436 10.07 18.75 20.00
N ASN A 437 8.91 18.18 19.75
CA ASN A 437 8.27 17.25 20.67
C ASN A 437 8.62 15.80 20.34
N GLU A 438 9.18 15.53 19.14
CA GLU A 438 9.49 14.16 18.69
C GLU A 438 11.01 13.96 18.58
N TYR A 439 11.49 12.91 19.20
CA TYR A 439 12.90 12.52 19.22
C TYR A 439 13.10 11.02 19.44
N ASN A 440 12.01 10.27 19.64
CA ASN A 440 12.07 8.83 19.84
C ASN A 440 11.68 8.13 18.52
N PRO A 441 12.61 7.39 17.88
CA PRO A 441 12.36 6.76 16.59
C PRO A 441 11.15 5.83 16.56
N LEU A 442 10.84 5.12 17.67
CA LEU A 442 9.69 4.21 17.70
C LEU A 442 8.36 4.96 17.74
N VAL A 443 8.27 6.02 18.54
CA VAL A 443 7.08 6.87 18.59
C VAL A 443 6.88 7.56 17.24
N ALA A 444 7.95 8.12 16.69
CA ALA A 444 7.96 8.74 15.37
C ALA A 444 7.51 7.79 14.25
N LEU A 445 7.95 6.52 14.30
CA LEU A 445 7.52 5.48 13.35
C LEU A 445 6.00 5.30 13.32
N PHE A 446 5.35 5.26 14.50
CA PHE A 446 3.90 5.13 14.58
C PHE A 446 3.18 6.42 14.19
N LYS A 447 3.66 7.59 14.63
CA LYS A 447 3.04 8.88 14.29
C LYS A 447 3.12 9.15 12.78
N THR A 448 4.29 9.02 12.19
CA THR A 448 4.47 9.26 10.75
C THR A 448 3.76 8.22 9.88
N SER A 449 3.50 7.02 10.40
CA SER A 449 2.70 6.03 9.67
C SER A 449 1.24 6.42 9.52
N MET A 450 0.72 7.27 10.41
CA MET A 450 -0.68 7.71 10.42
C MET A 450 -0.85 9.15 9.90
N PHE A 451 0.06 10.05 10.24
CA PHE A 451 -0.12 11.48 10.01
C PHE A 451 0.96 12.10 9.14
N ASP A 452 2.01 11.31 8.80
CA ASP A 452 3.22 11.87 8.21
C ASP A 452 3.84 12.98 9.12
N GLU A 453 4.81 13.72 8.63
CA GLU A 453 5.43 14.83 9.40
C GLU A 453 4.83 16.21 9.08
N LEU A 454 4.04 16.31 8.01
CA LEU A 454 3.54 17.59 7.48
C LEU A 454 2.04 17.84 7.77
N ILE A 455 1.33 16.84 8.31
CA ILE A 455 -0.09 16.99 8.62
C ILE A 455 -0.25 17.57 10.02
N ASN A 456 -0.90 18.74 10.10
CA ASN A 456 -1.29 19.36 11.36
C ASN A 456 -2.79 19.21 11.58
N THR A 457 -3.17 18.33 12.49
CA THR A 457 -4.57 18.06 12.81
C THR A 457 -5.21 19.13 13.67
N ASN A 458 -4.44 20.06 14.26
CA ASN A 458 -4.98 21.23 14.94
C ASN A 458 -5.80 22.12 14.01
N ASN A 459 -5.53 22.06 12.70
CA ASN A 459 -6.35 22.71 11.69
C ASN A 459 -7.76 22.07 11.57
N TYR A 460 -7.97 20.89 12.17
CA TYR A 460 -9.22 20.12 12.09
C TYR A 460 -9.71 19.66 13.47
N PRO A 461 -10.00 20.58 14.41
CA PRO A 461 -10.31 20.23 15.81
C PRO A 461 -11.53 19.32 15.95
N LYS A 462 -12.46 19.35 14.97
CA LYS A 462 -13.67 18.50 15.00
C LYS A 462 -13.38 17.00 14.83
N ILE A 463 -12.23 16.64 14.27
CA ILE A 463 -11.84 15.24 14.07
C ILE A 463 -10.70 14.79 14.98
N ALA A 464 -10.27 15.62 15.93
CA ALA A 464 -9.16 15.29 16.84
C ALA A 464 -9.35 13.95 17.57
N GLY A 465 -10.59 13.63 17.98
CA GLY A 465 -10.92 12.36 18.60
C GLY A 465 -10.68 11.15 17.69
N PHE A 466 -10.99 11.26 16.40
CA PHE A 466 -10.73 10.20 15.43
C PHE A 466 -9.23 9.98 15.20
N ASN A 467 -8.43 11.04 15.20
CA ASN A 467 -6.97 10.95 15.08
C ASN A 467 -6.36 10.16 16.25
N ILE A 468 -6.83 10.39 17.47
CA ILE A 468 -6.39 9.65 18.66
C ILE A 468 -6.76 8.16 18.53
N ILE A 469 -7.99 7.87 18.09
CA ILE A 469 -8.46 6.50 17.86
C ILE A 469 -7.64 5.81 16.78
N LEU A 470 -7.38 6.49 15.66
CA LEU A 470 -6.54 5.98 14.56
C LEU A 470 -5.14 5.64 15.06
N PHE A 471 -4.49 6.57 15.76
CA PHE A 471 -3.15 6.36 16.29
C PHE A 471 -3.07 5.15 17.23
N TRP A 472 -3.94 5.09 18.25
CA TRP A 472 -3.91 3.99 19.21
C TRP A 472 -4.31 2.65 18.61
N SER A 473 -5.24 2.63 17.67
CA SER A 473 -5.58 1.40 16.94
C SER A 473 -4.39 0.89 16.12
N ALA A 474 -3.62 1.80 15.48
CA ALA A 474 -2.39 1.44 14.77
C ALA A 474 -1.30 0.91 15.71
N VAL A 475 -1.08 1.57 16.86
CA VAL A 475 -0.12 1.11 17.89
C VAL A 475 -0.49 -0.29 18.39
N ILE A 476 -1.77 -0.53 18.72
CA ILE A 476 -2.24 -1.83 19.20
C ILE A 476 -2.08 -2.90 18.11
N ILE A 477 -2.41 -2.59 16.84
CA ILE A 477 -2.19 -3.51 15.71
C ILE A 477 -0.71 -3.81 15.53
N GLY A 478 0.17 -2.82 15.65
CA GLY A 478 1.61 -2.99 15.53
C GLY A 478 2.19 -3.90 16.62
N ILE A 479 1.85 -3.64 17.88
CA ILE A 479 2.27 -4.46 19.03
C ILE A 479 1.72 -5.89 18.89
N PHE A 480 0.43 -6.02 18.55
CA PHE A 480 -0.21 -7.30 18.37
C PHE A 480 0.41 -8.09 17.20
N GLY A 481 0.66 -7.43 16.06
CA GLY A 481 1.33 -8.04 14.91
C GLY A 481 2.73 -8.53 15.25
N PHE A 482 3.50 -7.75 16.02
CA PHE A 482 4.83 -8.15 16.49
C PHE A 482 4.76 -9.36 17.44
N ALA A 483 3.86 -9.36 18.41
CA ALA A 483 3.64 -10.49 19.31
C ALA A 483 3.21 -11.76 18.55
N ALA A 484 2.33 -11.60 17.55
CA ALA A 484 1.90 -12.68 16.66
C ALA A 484 3.06 -13.23 15.80
N MET A 485 4.00 -12.38 15.38
CA MET A 485 5.22 -12.78 14.69
C MET A 485 6.08 -13.66 15.59
N ILE A 486 6.37 -13.23 16.81
CA ILE A 486 7.14 -14.02 17.78
C ILE A 486 6.47 -15.37 18.01
N TYR A 487 5.16 -15.38 18.26
CA TYR A 487 4.40 -16.61 18.44
C TYR A 487 4.52 -17.56 17.23
N ALA A 488 4.36 -17.02 16.01
CA ALA A 488 4.46 -17.80 14.78
C ALA A 488 5.87 -18.38 14.58
N PHE A 489 6.93 -17.67 14.99
CA PHE A 489 8.31 -18.12 14.89
C PHE A 489 8.61 -19.23 15.91
N CYS A 490 8.09 -19.12 17.14
CA CYS A 490 8.24 -20.15 18.18
C CYS A 490 7.41 -21.42 17.86
N LYS A 491 6.34 -21.29 17.09
CA LYS A 491 5.45 -22.42 16.77
C LYS A 491 6.12 -23.42 15.83
N ARG A 492 6.40 -24.64 16.32
CA ARG A 492 7.06 -25.71 15.56
C ARG A 492 6.06 -26.57 14.76
N LYS A 493 4.96 -27.02 15.42
CA LYS A 493 3.93 -27.90 14.80
C LYS A 493 2.79 -27.08 14.20
N ASN A 494 2.24 -27.54 13.07
CA ASN A 494 1.08 -26.91 12.40
C ASN A 494 1.30 -25.41 12.05
N SER A 495 2.55 -25.00 11.82
CA SER A 495 2.87 -23.65 11.38
C SER A 495 2.48 -23.47 9.91
N ALA A 496 1.87 -22.33 9.58
CA ALA A 496 1.64 -21.94 8.19
C ALA A 496 2.97 -21.59 7.48
N LEU A 497 3.98 -21.17 8.26
CA LEU A 497 5.31 -20.79 7.77
C LEU A 497 6.30 -21.92 8.00
N ASN A 498 7.05 -22.31 6.96
CA ASN A 498 8.21 -23.15 7.11
C ASN A 498 9.42 -22.33 7.63
N ASN A 499 10.49 -23.01 8.03
CA ASN A 499 11.67 -22.36 8.62
C ASN A 499 12.33 -21.34 7.66
N VAL A 500 12.33 -21.62 6.36
CA VAL A 500 12.91 -20.72 5.35
C VAL A 500 12.09 -19.42 5.28
N HIS A 501 10.76 -19.53 5.26
CA HIS A 501 9.89 -18.34 5.31
C HIS A 501 10.10 -17.54 6.60
N LYS A 502 10.26 -18.23 7.76
CA LYS A 502 10.50 -17.56 9.05
C LYS A 502 11.80 -16.75 9.02
N ILE A 503 12.90 -17.38 8.59
CA ILE A 503 14.22 -16.71 8.53
C ILE A 503 14.20 -15.59 7.49
N PHE A 504 13.60 -15.81 6.31
CA PHE A 504 13.46 -14.80 5.26
C PHE A 504 12.74 -13.55 5.79
N ILE A 505 11.58 -13.73 6.45
CA ILE A 505 10.80 -12.63 7.03
C ILE A 505 11.55 -11.98 8.20
N ALA A 506 12.20 -12.77 9.05
CA ALA A 506 13.00 -12.25 10.17
C ALA A 506 14.15 -11.38 9.69
N LEU A 507 14.83 -11.78 8.60
CA LEU A 507 15.90 -10.97 7.98
C LEU A 507 15.35 -9.65 7.42
N ILE A 508 14.23 -9.68 6.69
CA ILE A 508 13.60 -8.44 6.21
C ILE A 508 13.26 -7.54 7.40
N TYR A 509 12.56 -8.08 8.40
CA TYR A 509 12.17 -7.30 9.57
C TYR A 509 13.39 -6.69 10.29
N ALA A 510 14.40 -7.51 10.56
CA ALA A 510 15.61 -7.05 11.26
C ALA A 510 16.38 -6.00 10.46
N VAL A 511 16.59 -6.21 9.14
CA VAL A 511 17.32 -5.26 8.29
C VAL A 511 16.61 -3.92 8.24
N PHE A 512 15.29 -3.89 7.99
CA PHE A 512 14.55 -2.62 7.93
C PHE A 512 14.51 -1.92 9.27
N PHE A 513 14.24 -2.65 10.36
CA PHE A 513 14.16 -2.07 11.69
C PHE A 513 15.52 -1.52 12.17
N VAL A 514 16.58 -2.33 12.04
CA VAL A 514 17.92 -1.92 12.46
C VAL A 514 18.46 -0.79 11.58
N SER A 515 18.27 -0.87 10.25
CA SER A 515 18.69 0.20 9.33
C SER A 515 17.97 1.52 9.62
N TYR A 516 16.68 1.46 9.95
CA TYR A 516 15.92 2.65 10.34
C TYR A 516 16.51 3.30 11.60
N TYR A 517 16.77 2.51 12.65
CA TYR A 517 17.39 3.05 13.87
C TYR A 517 18.78 3.60 13.61
N ILE A 518 19.64 2.88 12.86
CA ILE A 518 20.97 3.37 12.49
C ILE A 518 20.84 4.71 11.77
N PHE A 519 19.92 4.85 10.82
CA PHE A 519 19.69 6.06 10.05
C PHE A 519 19.25 7.23 10.95
N CYS A 520 18.30 7.01 11.88
CA CYS A 520 17.86 8.03 12.84
C CYS A 520 18.98 8.52 13.76
N PHE A 521 19.92 7.66 14.13
CA PHE A 521 21.05 8.04 14.99
C PHE A 521 22.23 8.61 14.22
N GLN A 522 22.45 8.17 12.99
CA GLN A 522 23.51 8.69 12.12
C GLN A 522 23.15 10.09 11.61
N PHE A 523 21.90 10.32 11.31
CA PHE A 523 21.34 11.61 10.86
C PHE A 523 20.29 12.08 11.89
N PRO A 524 20.73 12.68 13.01
CA PRO A 524 19.85 12.99 14.14
C PRO A 524 19.00 14.25 13.90
N PHE A 525 18.07 14.12 12.98
CA PHE A 525 17.10 15.16 12.62
C PHE A 525 15.69 14.61 12.67
N VAL A 526 14.71 15.42 13.04
CA VAL A 526 13.29 14.99 13.12
C VAL A 526 12.80 14.42 11.79
N CYS A 527 13.14 15.01 10.65
CA CYS A 527 12.73 14.53 9.33
C CYS A 527 13.28 13.14 8.95
N THR A 528 14.30 12.64 9.64
CA THR A 528 14.83 11.28 9.40
C THR A 528 14.04 10.21 10.16
N GLU A 529 13.24 10.60 11.13
CA GLU A 529 12.42 9.69 11.94
C GLU A 529 11.06 9.43 11.29
N ASN A 530 11.05 8.92 10.04
CA ASN A 530 9.85 8.75 9.24
C ASN A 530 9.66 7.29 8.77
N ILE A 531 8.40 6.82 8.80
CA ILE A 531 8.01 5.46 8.38
C ILE A 531 8.36 5.16 6.91
N ARG A 532 8.49 6.18 6.04
CA ARG A 532 8.85 6.01 4.62
C ARG A 532 10.13 5.21 4.40
N TYR A 533 11.01 5.16 5.42
CA TYR A 533 12.23 4.35 5.40
C TYR A 533 12.01 2.89 5.85
N ALA A 534 10.84 2.56 6.40
CA ALA A 534 10.55 1.25 6.99
C ALA A 534 9.16 0.68 6.60
N VAL A 535 8.54 1.14 5.52
CA VAL A 535 7.20 0.74 5.06
C VAL A 535 6.97 -0.78 4.99
N PRO A 536 7.94 -1.62 4.57
CA PRO A 536 7.74 -3.07 4.58
C PRO A 536 7.36 -3.65 5.95
N LEU A 537 7.70 -2.98 7.07
CA LEU A 537 7.30 -3.41 8.41
C LEU A 537 5.79 -3.37 8.61
N ILE A 538 5.08 -2.39 8.00
CA ILE A 538 3.60 -2.30 8.03
C ILE A 538 3.00 -3.55 7.37
N ILE A 539 3.53 -3.96 6.21
CA ILE A 539 3.04 -5.13 5.47
C ILE A 539 3.25 -6.41 6.26
N LEU A 540 4.41 -6.54 6.94
CA LEU A 540 4.68 -7.69 7.80
C LEU A 540 3.78 -7.68 9.04
N GLY A 541 3.55 -6.54 9.68
CA GLY A 541 2.61 -6.39 10.79
C GLY A 541 1.19 -6.81 10.40
N ALA A 542 0.71 -6.34 9.24
CA ALA A 542 -0.58 -6.74 8.69
C ALA A 542 -0.67 -8.24 8.42
N PHE A 543 0.37 -8.84 7.84
CA PHE A 543 0.45 -10.28 7.61
C PHE A 543 0.31 -11.08 8.91
N PHE A 544 1.07 -10.74 9.96
CA PHE A 544 1.03 -11.47 11.22
C PHE A 544 -0.27 -11.27 11.99
N THR A 545 -0.87 -10.08 11.92
CA THR A 545 -2.22 -9.84 12.44
C THR A 545 -3.24 -10.76 11.76
N GLY A 546 -3.22 -10.85 10.42
CA GLY A 546 -4.06 -11.77 9.67
C GLY A 546 -3.78 -13.24 9.97
N LEU A 547 -2.51 -13.62 10.18
CA LEU A 547 -2.12 -14.98 10.54
C LEU A 547 -2.64 -15.37 11.94
N ALA A 548 -2.65 -14.45 12.89
CA ALA A 548 -3.25 -14.67 14.21
C ALA A 548 -4.75 -14.92 14.11
N VAL A 549 -5.47 -14.12 13.31
CA VAL A 549 -6.89 -14.35 13.01
C VAL A 549 -7.11 -15.76 12.44
N GLN A 550 -6.29 -16.19 11.48
CA GLN A 550 -6.37 -17.51 10.88
C GLN A 550 -6.10 -18.64 11.89
N TYR A 551 -5.16 -18.47 12.82
CA TYR A 551 -4.90 -19.44 13.89
C TYR A 551 -6.06 -19.53 14.90
N LEU A 552 -6.65 -18.41 15.26
CA LEU A 552 -7.81 -18.36 16.15
C LEU A 552 -9.05 -19.01 15.51
N GLY A 553 -9.18 -18.90 14.16
CA GLY A 553 -10.30 -19.51 13.44
C GLY A 553 -10.27 -21.03 13.36
N LYS A 554 -9.07 -21.64 13.35
CA LYS A 554 -8.90 -23.11 13.26
C LYS A 554 -9.28 -23.89 14.51
N ALA A 555 -9.57 -23.22 15.62
CA ALA A 555 -9.86 -23.83 16.91
C ALA A 555 -11.14 -23.24 17.50
N SER A 556 -12.24 -23.34 16.74
CA SER A 556 -13.54 -22.68 17.00
C SER A 556 -14.22 -23.08 18.32
N ASP A 557 -13.86 -24.22 18.91
CA ASP A 557 -14.59 -24.80 20.03
C ASP A 557 -14.33 -24.13 21.39
N LYS A 558 -13.42 -23.16 21.46
CA LYS A 558 -13.12 -22.44 22.71
C LYS A 558 -13.64 -21.00 22.66
N LYS A 559 -14.62 -20.67 23.52
CA LYS A 559 -15.27 -19.36 23.63
C LYS A 559 -14.27 -18.19 23.65
N TYR A 560 -13.16 -18.29 24.39
CA TYR A 560 -12.16 -17.23 24.46
C TYR A 560 -11.48 -16.92 23.09
N LYS A 561 -11.34 -17.92 22.20
CA LYS A 561 -10.76 -17.70 20.86
C LYS A 561 -11.73 -16.97 19.94
N SER A 562 -13.03 -17.23 20.07
CA SER A 562 -14.05 -16.47 19.36
C SER A 562 -14.07 -15.01 19.81
N VAL A 563 -13.99 -14.76 21.12
CA VAL A 563 -13.89 -13.42 21.69
C VAL A 563 -12.64 -12.70 21.21
N ALA A 564 -11.46 -13.34 21.28
CA ALA A 564 -10.19 -12.76 20.82
C ALA A 564 -10.24 -12.42 19.31
N ARG A 565 -10.81 -13.31 18.50
CA ARG A 565 -11.00 -13.05 17.06
C ARG A 565 -11.94 -11.88 16.81
N GLY A 566 -13.05 -11.81 17.56
CA GLY A 566 -13.99 -10.67 17.52
C GLY A 566 -13.30 -9.36 17.87
N ALA A 567 -12.50 -9.33 18.93
CA ALA A 567 -11.73 -8.15 19.31
C ALA A 567 -10.76 -7.68 18.21
N ILE A 568 -10.08 -8.61 17.50
CA ILE A 568 -9.20 -8.24 16.38
C ILE A 568 -10.03 -7.68 15.22
N TYR A 569 -11.19 -8.25 14.90
CA TYR A 569 -12.06 -7.70 13.86
C TYR A 569 -12.52 -6.29 14.21
N THR A 570 -12.97 -6.07 15.45
CA THR A 570 -13.34 -4.74 15.93
C THR A 570 -12.16 -3.77 15.82
N LEU A 571 -10.98 -4.16 16.25
CA LEU A 571 -9.78 -3.32 16.16
C LEU A 571 -9.44 -2.94 14.71
N VAL A 572 -9.44 -3.92 13.79
CA VAL A 572 -9.17 -3.66 12.36
C VAL A 572 -10.26 -2.79 11.74
N THR A 573 -11.53 -2.98 12.15
CA THR A 573 -12.64 -2.14 11.69
C THR A 573 -12.50 -0.71 12.20
N VAL A 574 -12.22 -0.54 13.49
CA VAL A 574 -11.99 0.78 14.10
C VAL A 574 -10.84 1.49 13.37
N PHE A 575 -9.70 0.82 13.19
CA PHE A 575 -8.58 1.36 12.42
C PHE A 575 -8.96 1.75 10.98
N SER A 576 -9.82 0.97 10.33
CA SER A 576 -10.19 1.22 8.93
C SER A 576 -11.22 2.35 8.76
N VAL A 577 -11.94 2.69 9.81
CA VAL A 577 -13.02 3.71 9.79
C VAL A 577 -12.57 5.04 10.40
N SER A 578 -11.60 5.03 11.36
CA SER A 578 -11.01 6.24 11.95
C SER A 578 -9.98 6.89 11.05
#